data_8cce1ab51febe148ae635d310a96a1c2
#
_entry.id   8cce1ab51febe148ae635d310a96a1c2
#
_cell.length_a   1.000
_cell.length_b   1.000
_cell.length_c   1.000
_cell.angle_alpha   90.00
_cell.angle_beta   90.00
_cell.angle_gamma   90.00
#
_symmetry.space_group_name_H-M   'P 1'
#
loop_
_entity.id
_entity.type
_entity.pdbx_description
1 polymer ?
#
loop_
_entity_poly.entity_id
_entity_poly.type
_entity_poly.pdbx_seq_one_letter_code
_entity_poly.pdbx_strand_id
1 'polypeptide(L)'
;MTLTIITINYNNAEGLRKTLASVASQTYADIEHVIVDGGSTDESVEIIREYARANGAHAGSLTNNCHQIHWLSEPDNGIYHAMNKGIRMATGEYCQFLNSGDLLLNPNVTQQMIEHMDQINAQREEPIGVMYGNMKKVMPDGKILHDACNGGHDVTLEMFYRGCLNHSPAYIARALFQKYGMYDESLRICSDWKFYMQSLVLGDESVEYVNVDVTLFDMTGISETNKNLLNKERNQLLEELIPQGILKDYHAYHFPMDQYRRLKRFHLWGLVHFIERVLFKLEKWHILR
;
A
#
# COMPACT_ATOMS: atom_id res chain seq x y z
N MET A 1 -21.67 1.95 0.39
CA MET A 1 -20.47 1.89 -0.49
C MET A 1 -19.91 0.49 -0.46
N THR A 2 -19.73 -0.17 -1.61
CA THR A 2 -19.18 -1.54 -1.67
C THR A 2 -17.66 -1.52 -1.69
N LEU A 3 -17.03 -2.23 -0.74
CA LEU A 3 -15.59 -2.48 -0.72
C LEU A 3 -15.29 -3.84 -1.34
N THR A 4 -14.41 -3.89 -2.33
CA THR A 4 -13.83 -5.16 -2.80
C THR A 4 -12.53 -5.43 -2.07
N ILE A 5 -12.47 -6.53 -1.30
CA ILE A 5 -11.22 -7.07 -0.77
C ILE A 5 -10.69 -8.10 -1.77
N ILE A 6 -9.46 -7.89 -2.26
CA ILE A 6 -8.80 -8.78 -3.22
C ILE A 6 -7.73 -9.57 -2.47
N THR A 7 -7.90 -10.89 -2.40
CA THR A 7 -6.91 -11.80 -1.82
C THR A 7 -6.27 -12.62 -2.93
N ILE A 8 -4.96 -12.51 -3.07
CA ILE A 8 -4.18 -13.37 -3.96
C ILE A 8 -3.45 -14.44 -3.16
N ASN A 9 -3.35 -15.64 -3.73
CA ASN A 9 -2.74 -16.79 -3.08
C ASN A 9 -1.94 -17.64 -4.05
N TYR A 10 -0.82 -18.20 -3.59
CA TYR A 10 -0.11 -19.26 -4.29
C TYR A 10 0.65 -20.14 -3.28
N ASN A 11 0.22 -21.40 -3.15
CA ASN A 11 0.82 -22.40 -2.26
C ASN A 11 1.06 -21.91 -0.81
N ASN A 12 0.06 -21.20 -0.24
CA ASN A 12 0.10 -20.69 1.13
C ASN A 12 -1.22 -20.99 1.86
N ALA A 13 -1.55 -22.26 1.98
CA ALA A 13 -2.81 -22.73 2.60
C ALA A 13 -3.00 -22.21 4.03
N GLU A 14 -1.94 -22.19 4.86
CA GLU A 14 -2.02 -21.72 6.24
C GLU A 14 -2.26 -20.20 6.32
N GLY A 15 -1.50 -19.43 5.55
CA GLY A 15 -1.71 -17.98 5.48
C GLY A 15 -3.09 -17.63 4.95
N LEU A 16 -3.53 -18.33 3.90
CA LEU A 16 -4.86 -18.16 3.32
C LEU A 16 -5.98 -18.38 4.34
N ARG A 17 -5.95 -19.46 5.14
CA ARG A 17 -6.94 -19.70 6.20
C ARG A 17 -7.08 -18.52 7.15
N LYS A 18 -5.94 -17.95 7.57
CA LYS A 18 -5.91 -16.80 8.49
C LYS A 18 -6.54 -15.57 7.84
N THR A 19 -6.13 -15.27 6.60
CA THR A 19 -6.66 -14.12 5.83
C THR A 19 -8.18 -14.24 5.66
N LEU A 20 -8.65 -15.36 5.15
CA LEU A 20 -10.08 -15.60 4.92
C LEU A 20 -10.91 -15.48 6.22
N ALA A 21 -10.40 -16.02 7.33
CA ALA A 21 -11.06 -15.91 8.63
C ALA A 21 -11.14 -14.44 9.10
N SER A 22 -10.10 -13.63 8.86
CA SER A 22 -10.09 -12.22 9.23
C SER A 22 -11.11 -11.40 8.43
N VAL A 23 -11.31 -11.72 7.14
CA VAL A 23 -12.33 -11.10 6.29
C VAL A 23 -13.73 -11.56 6.70
N ALA A 24 -13.94 -12.87 6.92
CA ALA A 24 -15.24 -13.39 7.36
C ALA A 24 -15.73 -12.81 8.68
N SER A 25 -14.81 -12.38 9.54
CA SER A 25 -15.14 -11.80 10.85
C SER A 25 -15.58 -10.33 10.78
N GLN A 26 -15.47 -9.67 9.62
CA GLN A 26 -15.79 -8.24 9.51
C GLN A 26 -17.28 -7.97 9.72
N THR A 27 -17.58 -6.93 10.50
CA THR A 27 -18.96 -6.51 10.80
C THR A 27 -19.59 -5.68 9.69
N TYR A 28 -18.78 -5.08 8.82
CA TYR A 28 -19.26 -4.36 7.65
C TYR A 28 -19.85 -5.33 6.63
N ALA A 29 -21.13 -5.13 6.29
CA ALA A 29 -21.88 -6.11 5.50
C ALA A 29 -21.65 -6.00 3.99
N ASP A 30 -21.31 -4.80 3.47
CA ASP A 30 -21.20 -4.55 2.03
C ASP A 30 -19.76 -4.80 1.50
N ILE A 31 -19.27 -6.02 1.76
CA ILE A 31 -17.97 -6.50 1.28
C ILE A 31 -18.18 -7.47 0.11
N GLU A 32 -17.51 -7.18 -0.99
CA GLU A 32 -17.21 -8.13 -2.04
C GLU A 32 -15.82 -8.73 -1.78
N HIS A 33 -15.69 -10.05 -1.69
CA HIS A 33 -14.42 -10.72 -1.50
C HIS A 33 -14.03 -11.46 -2.78
N VAL A 34 -13.01 -10.96 -3.48
CA VAL A 34 -12.44 -11.57 -4.69
C VAL A 34 -11.18 -12.33 -4.32
N ILE A 35 -11.15 -13.65 -4.59
CA ILE A 35 -10.01 -14.50 -4.28
C ILE A 35 -9.42 -15.03 -5.58
N VAL A 36 -8.13 -14.78 -5.79
CA VAL A 36 -7.38 -15.26 -6.96
C VAL A 36 -6.27 -16.19 -6.50
N ASP A 37 -6.41 -17.46 -6.83
CA ASP A 37 -5.40 -18.48 -6.57
C ASP A 37 -4.59 -18.76 -7.85
N GLY A 38 -3.28 -18.73 -7.75
CA GLY A 38 -2.33 -18.86 -8.84
C GLY A 38 -2.13 -20.29 -9.37
N GLY A 39 -3.10 -21.17 -9.16
CA GLY A 39 -2.99 -22.60 -9.50
C GLY A 39 -2.22 -23.38 -8.45
N SER A 40 -2.54 -23.18 -7.18
CA SER A 40 -1.90 -23.86 -6.05
C SER A 40 -2.07 -25.37 -6.13
N THR A 41 -1.08 -26.10 -5.62
CA THR A 41 -1.05 -27.56 -5.54
C THR A 41 -1.18 -28.10 -4.13
N ASP A 42 -1.25 -27.20 -3.14
CA ASP A 42 -1.55 -27.51 -1.75
C ASP A 42 -3.08 -27.50 -1.47
N GLU A 43 -3.49 -27.45 -0.21
CA GLU A 43 -4.90 -27.44 0.20
C GLU A 43 -5.64 -26.13 -0.11
N SER A 44 -4.99 -25.11 -0.71
CA SER A 44 -5.54 -23.76 -0.89
C SER A 44 -6.90 -23.76 -1.60
N VAL A 45 -7.03 -24.51 -2.69
CA VAL A 45 -8.28 -24.54 -3.49
C VAL A 45 -9.45 -25.12 -2.69
N GLU A 46 -9.21 -26.14 -1.87
CA GLU A 46 -10.27 -26.70 -1.02
C GLU A 46 -10.67 -25.72 0.09
N ILE A 47 -9.71 -25.04 0.70
CA ILE A 47 -9.97 -23.98 1.68
C ILE A 47 -10.86 -22.89 1.08
N ILE A 48 -10.58 -22.45 -0.15
CA ILE A 48 -11.39 -21.43 -0.84
C ILE A 48 -12.83 -21.94 -1.06
N ARG A 49 -13.00 -23.20 -1.49
CA ARG A 49 -14.32 -23.80 -1.70
C ARG A 49 -15.13 -23.87 -0.40
N GLU A 50 -14.50 -24.33 0.68
CA GLU A 50 -15.14 -24.38 2.00
C GLU A 50 -15.54 -22.98 2.48
N TYR A 51 -14.65 -22.00 2.34
CA TYR A 51 -14.90 -20.61 2.69
C TYR A 51 -16.07 -20.03 1.90
N ALA A 52 -16.10 -20.22 0.59
CA ALA A 52 -17.17 -19.72 -0.27
C ALA A 52 -18.53 -20.36 0.05
N ARG A 53 -18.56 -21.65 0.41
CA ARG A 53 -19.79 -22.32 0.85
C ARG A 53 -20.30 -21.81 2.19
N ALA A 54 -19.38 -21.54 3.14
CA ALA A 54 -19.74 -21.14 4.50
C ALA A 54 -20.17 -19.68 4.60
N ASN A 55 -19.57 -18.78 3.82
CA ASN A 55 -19.69 -17.33 3.98
C ASN A 55 -20.30 -16.62 2.76
N GLY A 56 -20.49 -17.31 1.64
CA GLY A 56 -21.13 -16.74 0.45
C GLY A 56 -22.61 -16.47 0.66
N ALA A 57 -23.11 -15.40 0.03
CA ALA A 57 -24.51 -15.06 0.03
C ALA A 57 -25.33 -16.17 -0.68
N HIS A 58 -26.07 -16.97 0.08
CA HIS A 58 -27.03 -17.92 -0.45
C HIS A 58 -28.46 -17.47 -0.12
N ALA A 59 -29.38 -17.70 -1.02
CA ALA A 59 -30.79 -17.46 -0.77
C ALA A 59 -31.24 -18.28 0.47
N GLY A 60 -31.53 -17.60 1.58
CA GLY A 60 -31.94 -18.22 2.85
C GLY A 60 -30.89 -18.18 3.96
N SER A 61 -29.73 -17.57 3.77
CA SER A 61 -28.76 -17.37 4.86
C SER A 61 -29.32 -16.43 5.92
N LEU A 62 -29.36 -16.90 7.18
CA LEU A 62 -29.83 -16.15 8.34
C LEU A 62 -28.69 -15.35 9.01
N THR A 63 -27.47 -15.39 8.47
CA THR A 63 -26.32 -14.64 8.99
C THR A 63 -26.29 -13.26 8.36
N ASN A 64 -26.24 -12.21 9.18
CA ASN A 64 -26.25 -10.80 8.74
C ASN A 64 -24.94 -10.36 8.01
N ASN A 65 -23.94 -11.24 7.89
CA ASN A 65 -22.62 -10.97 7.31
C ASN A 65 -22.33 -11.90 6.12
N CYS A 66 -23.21 -11.95 5.13
CA CYS A 66 -22.96 -12.69 3.90
C CYS A 66 -22.25 -11.78 2.91
N HIS A 67 -20.94 -12.01 2.72
CA HIS A 67 -20.16 -11.33 1.69
C HIS A 67 -20.48 -11.89 0.31
N GLN A 68 -20.36 -11.06 -0.72
CA GLN A 68 -20.33 -11.54 -2.09
C GLN A 68 -18.94 -12.15 -2.33
N ILE A 69 -18.85 -13.46 -2.58
CA ILE A 69 -17.57 -14.16 -2.76
C ILE A 69 -17.44 -14.60 -4.20
N HIS A 70 -16.41 -14.09 -4.85
CA HIS A 70 -15.99 -14.49 -6.20
C HIS A 70 -14.59 -15.07 -6.12
N TRP A 71 -14.34 -16.18 -6.78
CA TRP A 71 -13.01 -16.76 -6.79
C TRP A 71 -12.68 -17.47 -8.09
N LEU A 72 -11.39 -17.55 -8.40
CA LEU A 72 -10.86 -18.38 -9.46
C LEU A 72 -9.53 -19.00 -9.01
N SER A 73 -9.20 -20.17 -9.59
CA SER A 73 -7.92 -20.82 -9.42
C SER A 73 -7.40 -21.23 -10.79
N GLU A 74 -6.35 -20.56 -11.24
CA GLU A 74 -5.66 -20.82 -12.50
C GLU A 74 -4.23 -20.30 -12.44
N PRO A 75 -3.28 -20.86 -13.20
CA PRO A 75 -1.92 -20.36 -13.23
C PRO A 75 -1.83 -18.85 -13.50
N ASP A 76 -0.93 -18.19 -12.82
CA ASP A 76 -0.58 -16.79 -13.05
C ASP A 76 0.91 -16.61 -13.39
N ASN A 77 1.26 -15.39 -13.85
CA ASN A 77 2.62 -15.01 -14.19
C ASN A 77 3.28 -14.18 -13.07
N GLY A 78 2.75 -14.24 -11.85
CA GLY A 78 3.25 -13.53 -10.69
C GLY A 78 2.19 -12.68 -10.00
N ILE A 79 2.59 -12.04 -8.89
CA ILE A 79 1.74 -11.32 -7.95
C ILE A 79 0.83 -10.29 -8.66
N TYR A 80 1.39 -9.45 -9.51
CA TYR A 80 0.62 -8.38 -10.17
C TYR A 80 -0.31 -8.89 -11.26
N HIS A 81 0.00 -10.02 -11.90
CA HIS A 81 -0.94 -10.70 -12.80
C HIS A 81 -2.17 -11.20 -12.01
N ALA A 82 -1.95 -11.82 -10.84
CA ALA A 82 -3.04 -12.22 -9.96
C ALA A 82 -3.86 -11.02 -9.44
N MET A 83 -3.21 -9.94 -8.99
CA MET A 83 -3.88 -8.72 -8.56
C MET A 83 -4.72 -8.11 -9.69
N ASN A 84 -4.21 -8.06 -10.91
CA ASN A 84 -4.94 -7.55 -12.08
C ASN A 84 -6.15 -8.41 -12.44
N LYS A 85 -6.07 -9.74 -12.28
CA LYS A 85 -7.26 -10.60 -12.39
C LYS A 85 -8.31 -10.21 -11.34
N GLY A 86 -7.88 -9.98 -10.09
CA GLY A 86 -8.76 -9.53 -9.02
C GLY A 86 -9.42 -8.19 -9.32
N ILE A 87 -8.67 -7.21 -9.81
CA ILE A 87 -9.22 -5.88 -10.21
C ILE A 87 -10.27 -6.03 -11.31
N ARG A 88 -10.03 -6.89 -12.31
CA ARG A 88 -11.00 -7.14 -13.38
C ARG A 88 -12.31 -7.78 -12.91
N MET A 89 -12.25 -8.57 -11.83
CA MET A 89 -13.42 -9.19 -11.21
C MET A 89 -14.14 -8.25 -10.23
N ALA A 90 -13.43 -7.27 -9.66
CA ALA A 90 -13.95 -6.34 -8.66
C ALA A 90 -15.08 -5.47 -9.22
N THR A 91 -16.17 -5.35 -8.45
CA THR A 91 -17.33 -4.50 -8.77
C THR A 91 -17.48 -3.34 -7.79
N GLY A 92 -16.86 -3.40 -6.62
CA GLY A 92 -16.92 -2.36 -5.58
C GLY A 92 -16.32 -1.04 -6.01
N GLU A 93 -16.66 0.00 -5.29
CA GLU A 93 -16.17 1.38 -5.52
C GLU A 93 -14.69 1.52 -5.16
N TYR A 94 -14.27 0.81 -4.11
CA TYR A 94 -12.88 0.77 -3.64
C TYR A 94 -12.35 -0.65 -3.59
N CYS A 95 -11.06 -0.80 -3.78
CA CYS A 95 -10.32 -2.05 -3.68
C CYS A 95 -9.33 -2.00 -2.52
N GLN A 96 -9.28 -3.06 -1.72
CA GLN A 96 -8.21 -3.32 -0.75
C GLN A 96 -7.52 -4.62 -1.12
N PHE A 97 -6.17 -4.64 -1.10
CA PHE A 97 -5.39 -5.85 -1.37
C PHE A 97 -4.91 -6.46 -0.06
N LEU A 98 -5.43 -7.64 0.25
CA LEU A 98 -5.09 -8.40 1.45
C LEU A 98 -4.57 -9.77 1.02
N ASN A 99 -3.27 -9.88 0.82
CA ASN A 99 -2.64 -11.11 0.32
C ASN A 99 -2.70 -12.24 1.35
N SER A 100 -2.59 -13.49 0.89
CA SER A 100 -2.57 -14.63 1.81
C SER A 100 -1.42 -14.54 2.82
N GLY A 101 -1.75 -14.55 4.11
CA GLY A 101 -0.86 -14.28 5.23
C GLY A 101 -1.13 -12.94 5.94
N ASP A 102 -1.63 -11.93 5.22
CA ASP A 102 -2.05 -10.66 5.82
C ASP A 102 -3.43 -10.78 6.47
N LEU A 103 -3.67 -10.02 7.54
CA LEU A 103 -4.91 -10.07 8.29
C LEU A 103 -5.50 -8.67 8.49
N LEU A 104 -6.82 -8.58 8.52
CA LEU A 104 -7.52 -7.45 9.12
C LEU A 104 -7.42 -7.56 10.65
N LEU A 105 -7.05 -6.45 11.33
CA LEU A 105 -6.64 -6.49 12.74
C LEU A 105 -7.77 -6.76 13.72
N ASN A 106 -9.01 -6.38 13.38
CA ASN A 106 -10.17 -6.63 14.23
C ASN A 106 -11.46 -6.67 13.40
N PRO A 107 -12.57 -7.22 13.93
CA PRO A 107 -13.81 -7.35 13.16
C PRO A 107 -14.46 -6.03 12.72
N ASN A 108 -14.16 -4.92 13.37
CA ASN A 108 -14.78 -3.63 13.09
C ASN A 108 -13.92 -2.69 12.24
N VAL A 109 -12.72 -3.14 11.82
CA VAL A 109 -11.77 -2.23 11.16
C VAL A 109 -12.29 -1.74 9.81
N THR A 110 -12.92 -2.60 9.03
CA THR A 110 -13.53 -2.20 7.75
C THR A 110 -14.64 -1.18 7.98
N GLN A 111 -15.52 -1.39 8.96
CA GLN A 111 -16.57 -0.44 9.32
C GLN A 111 -15.99 0.92 9.69
N GLN A 112 -14.96 0.95 10.55
CA GLN A 112 -14.28 2.19 10.95
C GLN A 112 -13.69 2.95 9.76
N MET A 113 -13.00 2.24 8.86
CA MET A 113 -12.42 2.86 7.67
C MET A 113 -13.49 3.44 6.75
N ILE A 114 -14.60 2.72 6.53
CA ILE A 114 -15.70 3.19 5.70
C ILE A 114 -16.39 4.43 6.32
N GLU A 115 -16.60 4.44 7.62
CA GLU A 115 -17.19 5.60 8.32
C GLU A 115 -16.32 6.87 8.16
N HIS A 116 -14.99 6.72 8.26
CA HIS A 116 -14.08 7.83 7.99
C HIS A 116 -14.14 8.27 6.52
N MET A 117 -14.18 7.32 5.59
CA MET A 117 -14.28 7.63 4.16
C MET A 117 -15.58 8.38 3.82
N ASP A 118 -16.72 7.94 4.36
CA ASP A 118 -18.00 8.59 4.14
C ASP A 118 -18.01 10.02 4.71
N GLN A 119 -17.42 10.24 5.90
CA GLN A 119 -17.28 11.57 6.50
C GLN A 119 -16.41 12.50 5.64
N ILE A 120 -15.31 12.00 5.09
CA ILE A 120 -14.41 12.78 4.25
C ILE A 120 -15.07 13.09 2.91
N ASN A 121 -15.67 12.08 2.26
CA ASN A 121 -16.31 12.24 0.96
C ASN A 121 -17.55 13.17 1.02
N ALA A 122 -18.27 13.22 2.15
CA ALA A 122 -19.38 14.14 2.34
C ALA A 122 -18.98 15.64 2.28
N GLN A 123 -17.69 15.95 2.42
CA GLN A 123 -17.15 17.30 2.39
C GLN A 123 -16.41 17.63 1.08
N ARG A 124 -16.47 16.74 0.07
CA ARG A 124 -15.71 16.86 -1.17
C ARG A 124 -16.65 16.81 -2.38
N GLU A 125 -16.25 17.48 -3.45
CA GLU A 125 -16.95 17.38 -4.74
C GLU A 125 -16.63 16.06 -5.44
N GLU A 126 -15.37 15.59 -5.36
CA GLU A 126 -14.90 14.33 -5.90
C GLU A 126 -14.52 13.35 -4.78
N PRO A 127 -14.89 12.07 -4.91
CA PRO A 127 -14.50 11.06 -3.93
C PRO A 127 -12.99 10.94 -3.81
N ILE A 128 -12.55 10.52 -2.63
CA ILE A 128 -11.13 10.34 -2.34
C ILE A 128 -10.53 9.25 -3.24
N GLY A 129 -9.34 9.50 -3.79
CA GLY A 129 -8.64 8.53 -4.63
C GLY A 129 -8.06 7.36 -3.84
N VAL A 130 -7.38 7.67 -2.75
CA VAL A 130 -6.79 6.65 -1.85
C VAL A 130 -6.99 7.06 -0.39
N MET A 131 -7.48 6.15 0.44
CA MET A 131 -7.45 6.30 1.90
C MET A 131 -6.62 5.18 2.52
N TYR A 132 -5.77 5.49 3.49
CA TYR A 132 -4.93 4.48 4.13
C TYR A 132 -4.85 4.67 5.64
N GLY A 133 -4.62 3.56 6.34
CA GLY A 133 -4.38 3.55 7.77
C GLY A 133 -3.01 2.97 8.12
N ASN A 134 -2.86 2.57 9.38
CA ASN A 134 -1.65 1.97 9.90
C ASN A 134 -1.57 0.47 9.56
N MET A 135 -0.35 -0.02 9.50
CA MET A 135 -0.02 -1.43 9.37
C MET A 135 0.76 -1.90 10.60
N LYS A 136 0.46 -3.07 11.12
CA LYS A 136 1.32 -3.78 12.07
C LYS A 136 2.11 -4.84 11.32
N LYS A 137 3.40 -4.96 11.62
CA LYS A 137 4.32 -5.92 10.99
C LYS A 137 4.71 -6.99 11.99
N VAL A 138 4.53 -8.25 11.61
CA VAL A 138 5.02 -9.38 12.42
C VAL A 138 6.44 -9.70 11.98
N MET A 139 7.38 -9.47 12.87
CA MET A 139 8.78 -9.79 12.63
C MET A 139 9.05 -11.29 12.79
N PRO A 140 10.11 -11.85 12.18
CA PRO A 140 10.45 -13.28 12.33
C PRO A 140 10.65 -13.76 13.77
N ASP A 141 10.99 -12.86 14.69
CA ASP A 141 11.11 -13.12 16.13
C ASP A 141 9.76 -13.04 16.88
N GLY A 142 8.65 -12.84 16.17
CA GLY A 142 7.30 -12.68 16.70
C GLY A 142 7.01 -11.27 17.27
N LYS A 143 7.95 -10.35 17.22
CA LYS A 143 7.73 -8.97 17.65
C LYS A 143 6.82 -8.24 16.67
N ILE A 144 5.85 -7.50 17.18
CA ILE A 144 4.96 -6.65 16.39
C ILE A 144 5.50 -5.22 16.38
N LEU A 145 5.71 -4.68 15.18
CA LEU A 145 6.06 -3.29 14.96
C LEU A 145 4.85 -2.55 14.39
N HIS A 146 4.62 -1.35 14.91
CA HIS A 146 3.61 -0.42 14.38
C HIS A 146 4.23 0.42 13.26
N ASP A 147 3.57 0.48 12.11
CA ASP A 147 3.99 1.26 10.94
C ASP A 147 2.83 2.15 10.49
N ALA A 148 2.92 3.42 10.84
CA ALA A 148 1.98 4.45 10.39
C ALA A 148 2.29 4.95 8.97
N CYS A 149 3.21 4.30 8.26
CA CYS A 149 3.70 4.75 6.95
C CYS A 149 4.17 6.21 7.02
N ASN A 150 3.45 7.08 6.33
CA ASN A 150 3.72 8.53 6.31
C ASN A 150 3.12 9.27 7.54
N GLY A 151 2.31 8.62 8.36
CA GLY A 151 1.73 9.18 9.58
C GLY A 151 0.90 10.46 9.37
N GLY A 152 0.26 10.59 8.20
CA GLY A 152 -0.53 11.77 7.84
C GLY A 152 0.26 12.95 7.30
N HIS A 153 1.57 12.80 7.04
CA HIS A 153 2.32 13.79 6.28
C HIS A 153 1.97 13.75 4.80
N ASP A 154 2.25 14.84 4.08
CA ASP A 154 2.00 14.93 2.65
C ASP A 154 2.64 13.78 1.87
N VAL A 155 1.90 13.25 0.93
CA VAL A 155 2.40 12.26 -0.02
C VAL A 155 3.16 12.97 -1.12
N THR A 156 4.49 12.83 -1.14
CA THR A 156 5.39 13.59 -2.00
C THR A 156 6.39 12.69 -2.73
N LEU A 157 7.08 13.25 -3.74
CA LEU A 157 8.20 12.56 -4.39
C LEU A 157 9.27 12.12 -3.37
N GLU A 158 9.55 12.93 -2.35
CA GLU A 158 10.52 12.59 -1.30
C GLU A 158 10.11 11.32 -0.53
N MET A 159 8.83 11.16 -0.21
CA MET A 159 8.32 9.96 0.44
C MET A 159 8.55 8.73 -0.44
N PHE A 160 8.21 8.82 -1.73
CA PHE A 160 8.39 7.71 -2.67
C PHE A 160 9.84 7.43 -3.03
N TYR A 161 10.69 8.45 -3.03
CA TYR A 161 12.12 8.26 -3.21
C TYR A 161 12.73 7.40 -2.09
N ARG A 162 12.21 7.49 -0.86
CA ARG A 162 12.68 6.74 0.32
C ARG A 162 11.94 5.44 0.57
N GLY A 163 10.68 5.38 0.23
CA GLY A 163 9.78 4.29 0.62
C GLY A 163 8.64 4.07 -0.34
N CYS A 164 7.52 3.66 0.21
CA CYS A 164 6.26 3.45 -0.46
C CYS A 164 5.11 3.71 0.51
N LEU A 165 3.92 3.99 0.00
CA LEU A 165 2.70 3.88 0.77
C LEU A 165 2.45 2.41 1.09
N ASN A 166 2.06 2.09 2.32
CA ASN A 166 1.71 0.72 2.69
C ASN A 166 0.46 0.26 1.90
N HIS A 167 0.59 -0.87 1.21
CA HIS A 167 -0.42 -1.33 0.27
C HIS A 167 -1.61 -2.01 0.97
N SER A 168 -1.36 -2.93 1.92
CA SER A 168 -2.43 -3.72 2.55
C SER A 168 -3.44 -2.89 3.37
N PRO A 169 -3.08 -1.78 4.07
CA PRO A 169 -4.05 -0.96 4.76
C PRO A 169 -4.70 0.13 3.88
N ALA A 170 -4.45 0.12 2.56
CA ALA A 170 -4.95 1.16 1.65
C ALA A 170 -6.25 0.73 0.96
N TYR A 171 -7.20 1.65 0.89
CA TYR A 171 -8.43 1.57 0.11
C TYR A 171 -8.28 2.47 -1.11
N ILE A 172 -8.23 1.86 -2.28
CA ILE A 172 -7.90 2.49 -3.57
C ILE A 172 -9.19 2.60 -4.38
N ALA A 173 -9.58 3.79 -4.80
CA ALA A 173 -10.72 3.96 -5.68
C ALA A 173 -10.51 3.16 -6.98
N ARG A 174 -11.46 2.25 -7.29
CA ARG A 174 -11.35 1.39 -8.47
C ARG A 174 -11.26 2.20 -9.78
N ALA A 175 -11.82 3.39 -9.80
CA ALA A 175 -11.71 4.33 -10.93
C ALA A 175 -10.26 4.71 -11.25
N LEU A 176 -9.34 4.71 -10.28
CA LEU A 176 -7.93 5.01 -10.53
C LEU A 176 -7.26 3.96 -11.42
N PHE A 177 -7.66 2.68 -11.33
CA PHE A 177 -7.16 1.63 -12.22
C PHE A 177 -7.65 1.80 -13.67
N GLN A 178 -8.81 2.44 -13.86
CA GLN A 178 -9.28 2.80 -15.19
C GLN A 178 -8.53 4.01 -15.76
N LYS A 179 -8.19 4.97 -14.90
CA LYS A 179 -7.53 6.23 -15.28
C LYS A 179 -6.03 6.07 -15.52
N TYR A 180 -5.33 5.35 -14.65
CA TYR A 180 -3.86 5.22 -14.66
C TYR A 180 -3.37 3.87 -15.19
N GLY A 181 -4.27 2.94 -15.49
CA GLY A 181 -3.95 1.57 -15.87
C GLY A 181 -3.83 0.64 -14.66
N MET A 182 -3.77 -0.65 -14.95
CA MET A 182 -3.58 -1.70 -13.94
C MET A 182 -2.11 -1.79 -13.52
N TYR A 183 -1.81 -2.69 -12.60
CA TYR A 183 -0.42 -2.97 -12.20
C TYR A 183 0.41 -3.48 -13.37
N ASP A 184 1.65 -3.03 -13.43
CA ASP A 184 2.63 -3.47 -14.44
C ASP A 184 3.11 -4.89 -14.13
N GLU A 185 2.69 -5.85 -14.94
CA GLU A 185 2.99 -7.28 -14.76
C GLU A 185 4.45 -7.64 -15.08
N SER A 186 5.22 -6.73 -15.69
CA SER A 186 6.65 -6.92 -15.93
C SER A 186 7.50 -6.76 -14.68
N LEU A 187 6.95 -6.10 -13.65
CA LEU A 187 7.59 -5.88 -12.36
C LEU A 187 7.25 -7.02 -11.37
N ARG A 188 8.17 -7.29 -10.47
CA ARG A 188 8.01 -8.35 -9.46
C ARG A 188 7.66 -7.81 -8.06
N ILE A 189 8.07 -6.56 -7.74
CA ILE A 189 7.97 -6.00 -6.39
C ILE A 189 7.38 -4.57 -6.39
N CYS A 190 7.68 -3.74 -7.38
CA CYS A 190 7.43 -2.29 -7.31
C CYS A 190 6.26 -1.80 -8.18
N SER A 191 5.31 -2.65 -8.59
CA SER A 191 4.21 -2.20 -9.44
C SER A 191 3.17 -1.37 -8.69
N ASP A 192 2.91 -1.68 -7.41
CA ASP A 192 2.12 -0.85 -6.51
C ASP A 192 2.78 0.52 -6.26
N TRP A 193 4.10 0.54 -6.07
CA TRP A 193 4.89 1.76 -5.99
C TRP A 193 4.76 2.60 -7.28
N LYS A 194 4.88 1.96 -8.46
CA LYS A 194 4.69 2.62 -9.77
C LYS A 194 3.31 3.24 -9.87
N PHE A 195 2.28 2.48 -9.53
CA PHE A 195 0.89 2.93 -9.57
C PHE A 195 0.65 4.15 -8.67
N TYR A 196 1.11 4.11 -7.42
CA TYR A 196 0.99 5.24 -6.51
C TYR A 196 1.82 6.46 -6.96
N MET A 197 3.02 6.25 -7.50
CA MET A 197 3.82 7.35 -8.05
C MET A 197 3.06 8.04 -9.19
N GLN A 198 2.48 7.26 -10.11
CA GLN A 198 1.74 7.80 -11.26
C GLN A 198 0.45 8.48 -10.84
N SER A 199 -0.30 7.92 -9.92
CA SER A 199 -1.60 8.46 -9.51
C SER A 199 -1.46 9.58 -8.48
N LEU A 200 -0.73 9.37 -7.39
CA LEU A 200 -0.70 10.30 -6.27
C LEU A 200 0.32 11.42 -6.41
N VAL A 201 1.51 11.13 -6.97
CA VAL A 201 2.58 12.14 -7.06
C VAL A 201 2.55 12.88 -8.38
N LEU A 202 2.41 12.16 -9.50
CA LEU A 202 2.40 12.77 -10.83
C LEU A 202 1.01 13.19 -11.28
N GLY A 203 -0.02 12.46 -10.86
CA GLY A 203 -1.41 12.69 -11.18
C GLY A 203 -2.16 13.57 -10.18
N ASP A 204 -1.55 13.89 -9.04
CA ASP A 204 -2.10 14.72 -7.97
C ASP A 204 -3.48 14.24 -7.46
N GLU A 205 -3.69 12.90 -7.45
CA GLU A 205 -4.91 12.32 -6.92
C GLU A 205 -5.00 12.47 -5.42
N SER A 206 -6.22 12.64 -4.93
CA SER A 206 -6.46 12.85 -3.51
C SER A 206 -6.13 11.62 -2.68
N VAL A 207 -5.40 11.83 -1.59
CA VAL A 207 -5.00 10.79 -0.65
C VAL A 207 -5.19 11.28 0.79
N GLU A 208 -5.71 10.41 1.65
CA GLU A 208 -5.94 10.73 3.06
C GLU A 208 -5.46 9.63 3.99
N TYR A 209 -4.89 10.05 5.08
CA TYR A 209 -4.48 9.18 6.17
C TYR A 209 -5.51 9.17 7.29
N VAL A 210 -5.81 7.98 7.79
CA VAL A 210 -6.65 7.78 8.96
C VAL A 210 -5.87 7.03 10.03
N ASN A 211 -5.84 7.54 11.25
CA ASN A 211 -5.12 6.89 12.35
C ASN A 211 -5.88 5.67 12.89
N VAL A 212 -6.04 4.67 12.04
CA VAL A 212 -6.67 3.37 12.35
C VAL A 212 -5.67 2.26 12.04
N ASP A 213 -5.49 1.33 12.96
CA ASP A 213 -4.68 0.12 12.75
C ASP A 213 -5.51 -0.87 11.91
N VAL A 214 -5.17 -0.99 10.61
CA VAL A 214 -5.99 -1.74 9.63
C VAL A 214 -5.53 -3.18 9.49
N THR A 215 -4.24 -3.39 9.23
CA THR A 215 -3.75 -4.70 8.84
C THR A 215 -2.57 -5.18 9.70
N LEU A 216 -2.47 -6.50 9.82
CA LEU A 216 -1.29 -7.21 10.29
C LEU A 216 -0.60 -7.84 9.08
N PHE A 217 0.63 -7.42 8.80
CA PHE A 217 1.41 -7.80 7.63
C PHE A 217 2.45 -8.86 7.98
N ASP A 218 2.54 -9.90 7.16
CA ASP A 218 3.56 -10.94 7.28
C ASP A 218 4.84 -10.51 6.56
N MET A 219 5.94 -10.40 7.31
CA MET A 219 7.25 -9.96 6.80
C MET A 219 8.00 -11.05 6.00
N THR A 220 7.37 -12.17 5.65
CA THR A 220 7.99 -13.24 4.85
C THR A 220 7.86 -13.02 3.34
N GLY A 221 7.16 -11.96 2.91
CA GLY A 221 6.91 -11.64 1.52
C GLY A 221 8.16 -11.28 0.71
N ILE A 222 8.03 -11.33 -0.62
CA ILE A 222 9.15 -11.09 -1.58
C ILE A 222 9.75 -9.68 -1.47
N SER A 223 8.97 -8.68 -1.14
CA SER A 223 9.43 -7.29 -0.96
C SER A 223 10.39 -7.13 0.22
N GLU A 224 10.23 -7.97 1.24
CA GLU A 224 11.10 -7.96 2.41
C GLU A 224 12.33 -8.84 2.22
N THR A 225 12.21 -9.94 1.50
CA THR A 225 13.28 -10.93 1.31
C THR A 225 14.22 -10.60 0.14
N ASN A 226 13.80 -9.78 -0.84
CA ASN A 226 14.61 -9.45 -2.02
C ASN A 226 14.84 -7.94 -2.20
N LYS A 227 15.57 -7.34 -1.26
CA LYS A 227 15.89 -5.89 -1.29
C LYS A 227 16.71 -5.46 -2.52
N ASN A 228 17.53 -6.34 -3.09
CA ASN A 228 18.30 -6.02 -4.29
C ASN A 228 17.39 -5.81 -5.50
N LEU A 229 16.42 -6.69 -5.70
CA LEU A 229 15.46 -6.56 -6.80
C LEU A 229 14.56 -5.33 -6.58
N LEU A 230 14.08 -5.11 -5.35
CA LEU A 230 13.30 -3.93 -4.99
C LEU A 230 14.03 -2.64 -5.34
N ASN A 231 15.31 -2.51 -4.96
CA ASN A 231 16.10 -1.32 -5.26
C ASN A 231 16.35 -1.16 -6.76
N LYS A 232 16.59 -2.27 -7.47
CA LYS A 232 16.80 -2.24 -8.94
C LYS A 232 15.53 -1.73 -9.65
N GLU A 233 14.38 -2.32 -9.36
CA GLU A 233 13.11 -1.92 -9.97
C GLU A 233 12.77 -0.46 -9.64
N ARG A 234 12.94 -0.04 -8.38
CA ARG A 234 12.67 1.34 -7.96
C ARG A 234 13.56 2.35 -8.69
N ASN A 235 14.86 2.09 -8.80
CA ASN A 235 15.78 2.99 -9.51
C ASN A 235 15.40 3.09 -11.00
N GLN A 236 15.08 1.96 -11.64
CA GLN A 236 14.62 1.95 -13.03
C GLN A 236 13.33 2.77 -13.20
N LEU A 237 12.37 2.63 -12.30
CA LEU A 237 11.12 3.38 -12.34
C LEU A 237 11.31 4.88 -12.09
N LEU A 238 12.23 5.26 -11.21
CA LEU A 238 12.58 6.69 -11.03
C LEU A 238 13.13 7.29 -12.32
N GLU A 239 14.01 6.57 -13.04
CA GLU A 239 14.56 7.01 -14.33
C GLU A 239 13.50 7.05 -15.43
N GLU A 240 12.50 6.14 -15.39
CA GLU A 240 11.41 6.06 -16.36
C GLU A 240 10.37 7.18 -16.16
N LEU A 241 9.98 7.42 -14.90
CA LEU A 241 8.82 8.27 -14.56
C LEU A 241 9.19 9.73 -14.33
N ILE A 242 10.41 10.02 -13.86
CA ILE A 242 10.81 11.36 -13.47
C ILE A 242 11.71 11.98 -14.56
N PRO A 243 11.40 13.19 -15.06
CA PRO A 243 12.28 13.88 -16.01
C PRO A 243 13.71 13.96 -15.51
N GLN A 244 14.68 13.64 -16.38
CA GLN A 244 16.10 13.50 -16.01
C GLN A 244 16.68 14.76 -15.34
N GLY A 245 16.23 15.97 -15.73
CA GLY A 245 16.66 17.22 -15.10
C GLY A 245 16.24 17.28 -13.63
N ILE A 246 14.97 16.91 -13.34
CA ILE A 246 14.44 16.90 -11.97
C ILE A 246 15.14 15.82 -11.13
N LEU A 247 15.30 14.62 -11.68
CA LEU A 247 15.97 13.52 -10.97
C LEU A 247 17.43 13.85 -10.65
N LYS A 248 18.13 14.50 -11.57
CA LYS A 248 19.51 14.97 -11.37
C LYS A 248 19.63 16.00 -10.25
N ASP A 249 18.74 16.99 -10.23
CA ASP A 249 18.71 17.99 -9.16
C ASP A 249 18.35 17.32 -7.82
N TYR A 250 17.40 16.37 -7.85
CA TYR A 250 17.00 15.63 -6.66
C TYR A 250 18.17 14.85 -6.07
N HIS A 251 18.94 14.12 -6.89
CA HIS A 251 20.13 13.40 -6.46
C HIS A 251 21.20 14.33 -5.88
N ALA A 252 21.39 15.51 -6.50
CA ALA A 252 22.38 16.48 -6.04
C ALA A 252 22.04 17.07 -4.67
N TYR A 253 20.76 17.32 -4.39
CA TYR A 253 20.32 18.00 -3.17
C TYR A 253 19.81 17.07 -2.06
N HIS A 254 19.50 15.83 -2.37
CA HIS A 254 18.93 14.89 -1.40
C HIS A 254 19.86 14.65 -0.20
N PHE A 255 21.14 14.36 -0.43
CA PHE A 255 22.11 14.11 0.64
C PHE A 255 22.39 15.35 1.51
N PRO A 256 22.64 16.53 0.94
CA PRO A 256 22.71 17.78 1.72
C PRO A 256 21.47 18.05 2.57
N MET A 257 20.27 17.81 2.04
CA MET A 257 19.02 17.99 2.78
C MET A 257 18.89 17.03 3.95
N ASP A 258 19.38 15.80 3.82
CA ASP A 258 19.41 14.84 4.93
C ASP A 258 20.35 15.25 6.05
N GLN A 259 21.54 15.75 5.69
CA GLN A 259 22.47 16.30 6.67
C GLN A 259 21.85 17.50 7.39
N TYR A 260 21.20 18.40 6.64
CA TYR A 260 20.48 19.54 7.19
C TYR A 260 19.40 19.11 8.20
N ARG A 261 18.55 18.13 7.85
CA ARG A 261 17.50 17.58 8.75
C ARG A 261 18.10 17.00 10.02
N ARG A 262 19.23 16.27 9.93
CA ARG A 262 19.95 15.73 11.09
C ARG A 262 20.47 16.84 12.00
N LEU A 263 21.14 17.86 11.43
CA LEU A 263 21.64 19.01 12.19
C LEU A 263 20.53 19.78 12.89
N LYS A 264 19.38 19.96 12.23
CA LYS A 264 18.19 20.57 12.82
C LYS A 264 17.65 19.73 14.00
N ARG A 265 17.59 18.40 13.86
CA ARG A 265 17.12 17.49 14.91
C ARG A 265 18.01 17.56 16.17
N PHE A 266 19.31 17.72 16.01
CA PHE A 266 20.25 17.85 17.13
C PHE A 266 20.44 19.31 17.61
N HIS A 267 19.60 20.24 17.19
CA HIS A 267 19.70 21.67 17.54
C HIS A 267 21.04 22.35 17.16
N LEU A 268 21.81 21.75 16.26
CA LEU A 268 23.12 22.27 15.80
C LEU A 268 23.00 23.31 14.69
N TRP A 269 21.78 23.65 14.28
CA TRP A 269 21.52 24.57 13.16
C TRP A 269 22.08 25.98 13.38
N GLY A 270 22.02 26.47 14.60
CA GLY A 270 22.62 27.77 14.95
C GLY A 270 24.14 27.82 14.71
N LEU A 271 24.84 26.73 14.96
CA LEU A 271 26.26 26.58 14.68
C LEU A 271 26.57 26.59 13.18
N VAL A 272 25.76 25.90 12.38
CA VAL A 272 25.90 25.89 10.91
C VAL A 272 25.73 27.28 10.34
N HIS A 273 24.68 28.01 10.71
CA HIS A 273 24.47 29.40 10.30
C HIS A 273 25.59 30.34 10.73
N PHE A 274 26.15 30.11 11.90
CA PHE A 274 27.31 30.89 12.33
C PHE A 274 28.50 30.63 11.41
N ILE A 275 28.82 29.36 11.13
CA ILE A 275 29.90 28.96 10.23
C ILE A 275 29.68 29.52 8.82
N GLU A 276 28.49 29.39 8.25
CA GLU A 276 28.15 29.95 6.93
C GLU A 276 28.38 31.50 6.85
N ARG A 277 27.97 32.23 7.89
CA ARG A 277 28.22 33.70 7.96
C ARG A 277 29.71 34.01 8.00
N VAL A 278 30.48 33.19 8.68
CA VAL A 278 31.95 33.39 8.75
C VAL A 278 32.57 33.10 7.37
N LEU A 279 32.21 31.96 6.75
CA LEU A 279 32.70 31.59 5.42
C LEU A 279 32.34 32.65 4.37
N PHE A 280 31.07 33.09 4.34
CA PHE A 280 30.62 34.15 3.43
C PHE A 280 31.44 35.46 3.58
N LYS A 281 31.77 35.84 4.83
CA LYS A 281 32.64 36.99 5.06
C LYS A 281 34.06 36.77 4.55
N LEU A 282 34.61 35.58 4.74
CA LEU A 282 35.94 35.19 4.28
C LEU A 282 36.03 35.16 2.75
N GLU A 283 35.01 34.64 2.08
CA GLU A 283 34.88 34.64 0.61
C GLU A 283 34.81 36.09 0.07
N LYS A 284 33.96 36.93 0.69
CA LYS A 284 33.83 38.33 0.30
C LYS A 284 35.13 39.14 0.47
N TRP A 285 35.97 38.71 1.40
CA TRP A 285 37.28 39.36 1.63
C TRP A 285 38.40 38.67 0.83
N HIS A 286 38.08 37.77 -0.09
CA HIS A 286 39.07 37.05 -0.90
C HIS A 286 40.12 36.25 -0.10
N ILE A 287 39.80 35.87 1.12
CA ILE A 287 40.69 35.09 2.01
C ILE A 287 40.60 33.60 1.71
N LEU A 288 39.43 33.15 1.19
CA LEU A 288 39.21 31.78 0.68
C LEU A 288 38.88 31.89 -0.80
N ARG A 289 39.64 31.23 -1.64
CA ARG A 289 39.36 30.98 -3.05
C ARG A 289 39.09 29.50 -3.25
#